data_9f6f86ec3268007df56f5d034e598b88
#
_entry.id   9f6f86ec3268007df56f5d034e598b88
#
_cell.length_a   1.000
_cell.length_b   1.000
_cell.length_c   1.000
_cell.angle_alpha   90.00
_cell.angle_beta   90.00
_cell.angle_gamma   90.00
#
_symmetry.space_group_name_H-M   'P 1'
#
loop_
_entity.id
_entity.type
_entity.pdbx_description
1 polymer ?
#
loop_
_entity_poly.entity_id
_entity_poly.type
_entity_poly.pdbx_seq_one_letter_code
_entity_poly.pdbx_strand_id
1 'polypeptide(L)'
;MHFGQFNLMGYRERGTPTQRLFHEAREQTKLAEEAGFEIAWFAEHHFSNYCVCPSPLMMVAHCAAVTNRIKLAPAVVVMPLYSPARLIAEIGMADGLSDGRLILGIGSGYQPYEFERFGAELSSSKSQTEELMDMVELAFSKETFSYNGSHYQLPETHISAQPVNGMPEIWIAGDSEDIHKIAVKRGYTPMFAGRMHGVDYIVEQRNRLESSFKSAGKDTSELAFGVQRFLCVTESREETFQYLDNCRHQMRLASALRRREEVLNGAMMNEIPMPDEISLEEMSKHLLVGDVETIAERLTNEISKARPSHIMFHLQVGGSSYQLALKSIELFASEIKPLVEKVLGPLEEFGISTIEK
;
A
#
# COMPACT_ATOMS: atom_id res chain seq x y z
N MET A 1 -13.10 8.28 -8.09
CA MET A 1 -12.60 7.31 -7.11
C MET A 1 -12.01 6.12 -7.84
N HIS A 2 -10.89 5.59 -7.37
CA HIS A 2 -10.12 4.54 -8.03
C HIS A 2 -9.99 3.30 -7.14
N PHE A 3 -9.76 2.14 -7.78
CA PHE A 3 -9.52 0.88 -7.09
C PHE A 3 -8.18 0.29 -7.48
N GLY A 4 -7.49 -0.28 -6.50
CA GLY A 4 -6.21 -0.93 -6.72
C GLY A 4 -6.14 -2.30 -6.06
N GLN A 5 -5.19 -3.08 -6.56
CA GLN A 5 -4.83 -4.36 -5.97
C GLN A 5 -3.59 -4.17 -5.10
N PHE A 6 -3.57 -4.75 -3.89
CA PHE A 6 -2.45 -4.69 -2.97
C PHE A 6 -1.82 -6.07 -2.74
N ASN A 7 -0.53 -6.18 -2.94
CA ASN A 7 0.27 -7.39 -2.81
C ASN A 7 1.25 -7.29 -1.65
N LEU A 8 1.00 -8.01 -0.57
CA LEU A 8 1.97 -8.12 0.53
C LEU A 8 2.94 -9.29 0.31
N MET A 9 2.51 -10.35 -0.35
CA MET A 9 3.32 -11.55 -0.64
C MET A 9 3.82 -12.26 0.63
N GLY A 10 2.98 -12.35 1.65
CA GLY A 10 3.24 -13.15 2.85
C GLY A 10 2.87 -14.63 2.66
N TYR A 11 3.42 -15.50 3.52
CA TYR A 11 3.04 -16.92 3.53
C TYR A 11 2.92 -17.48 4.95
N ARG A 12 2.12 -18.52 5.10
CA ARG A 12 1.83 -19.15 6.41
C ARG A 12 2.41 -20.55 6.56
N GLU A 13 2.67 -21.24 5.47
CA GLU A 13 3.16 -22.60 5.47
C GLU A 13 4.68 -22.65 5.22
N ARG A 14 5.40 -23.37 6.10
CA ARG A 14 6.83 -23.61 5.93
C ARG A 14 7.11 -24.34 4.61
N GLY A 15 8.08 -23.85 3.86
CA GLY A 15 8.46 -24.45 2.57
C GLY A 15 7.67 -23.90 1.38
N THR A 16 6.79 -22.92 1.56
CA THR A 16 6.14 -22.22 0.46
C THR A 16 7.21 -21.65 -0.47
N PRO A 17 7.20 -22.01 -1.78
CA PRO A 17 8.16 -21.47 -2.73
C PRO A 17 7.92 -19.97 -2.96
N THR A 18 8.90 -19.13 -2.63
CA THR A 18 8.77 -17.66 -2.79
C THR A 18 8.56 -17.25 -4.25
N GLN A 19 9.15 -17.99 -5.19
CA GLN A 19 8.92 -17.78 -6.63
C GLN A 19 7.43 -17.86 -6.99
N ARG A 20 6.67 -18.75 -6.36
CA ARG A 20 5.22 -18.86 -6.57
C ARG A 20 4.52 -17.54 -6.22
N LEU A 21 4.89 -16.92 -5.09
CA LEU A 21 4.27 -15.68 -4.63
C LEU A 21 4.51 -14.50 -5.60
N PHE A 22 5.72 -14.39 -6.16
CA PHE A 22 6.01 -13.37 -7.18
C PHE A 22 5.22 -13.62 -8.47
N HIS A 23 5.10 -14.89 -8.88
CA HIS A 23 4.32 -15.24 -10.04
C HIS A 23 2.82 -14.97 -9.83
N GLU A 24 2.26 -15.37 -8.69
CA GLU A 24 0.86 -15.13 -8.34
C GLU A 24 0.55 -13.62 -8.26
N ALA A 25 1.43 -12.81 -7.67
CA ALA A 25 1.28 -11.35 -7.63
C ALA A 25 1.28 -10.73 -9.03
N ARG A 26 2.15 -11.19 -9.93
CA ARG A 26 2.18 -10.75 -11.33
C ARG A 26 0.90 -11.10 -12.07
N GLU A 27 0.42 -12.33 -11.96
CA GLU A 27 -0.81 -12.77 -12.66
C GLU A 27 -2.05 -12.06 -12.10
N GLN A 28 -2.12 -11.83 -10.79
CA GLN A 28 -3.16 -10.98 -10.20
C GLN A 28 -3.11 -9.55 -10.74
N THR A 29 -1.91 -8.98 -10.93
CA THR A 29 -1.76 -7.63 -11.51
C THR A 29 -2.25 -7.56 -12.96
N LYS A 30 -1.99 -8.60 -13.77
CA LYS A 30 -2.53 -8.68 -15.14
C LYS A 30 -4.05 -8.75 -15.14
N LEU A 31 -4.61 -9.63 -14.32
CA LEU A 31 -6.06 -9.75 -14.21
C LEU A 31 -6.70 -8.47 -13.68
N ALA A 32 -6.07 -7.79 -12.72
CA ALA A 32 -6.52 -6.50 -12.21
C ALA A 32 -6.56 -5.44 -13.33
N GLU A 33 -5.55 -5.36 -14.19
CA GLU A 33 -5.57 -4.48 -15.36
C GLU A 33 -6.73 -4.81 -16.32
N GLU A 34 -6.95 -6.09 -16.60
CA GLU A 34 -8.04 -6.56 -17.47
C GLU A 34 -9.41 -6.24 -16.86
N ALA A 35 -9.53 -6.34 -15.54
CA ALA A 35 -10.72 -6.02 -14.76
C ALA A 35 -10.94 -4.50 -14.54
N GLY A 36 -10.03 -3.64 -15.01
CA GLY A 36 -10.18 -2.19 -14.93
C GLY A 36 -9.77 -1.58 -13.58
N PHE A 37 -8.90 -2.25 -12.83
CA PHE A 37 -8.22 -1.63 -11.70
C PHE A 37 -7.18 -0.63 -12.18
N GLU A 38 -7.01 0.47 -11.46
CA GLU A 38 -6.15 1.57 -11.90
C GLU A 38 -4.72 1.48 -11.36
N ILE A 39 -4.51 0.86 -10.18
CA ILE A 39 -3.18 0.79 -9.55
C ILE A 39 -2.93 -0.61 -8.97
N ALA A 40 -1.72 -1.16 -9.17
CA ALA A 40 -1.23 -2.32 -8.45
C ALA A 40 -0.12 -1.91 -7.47
N TRP A 41 -0.28 -2.30 -6.20
CA TRP A 41 0.57 -1.94 -5.09
C TRP A 41 1.39 -3.12 -4.60
N PHE A 42 2.67 -2.90 -4.30
CA PHE A 42 3.60 -3.93 -3.80
C PHE A 42 4.25 -3.48 -2.50
N ALA A 43 4.08 -4.27 -1.44
CA ALA A 43 4.67 -3.99 -0.14
C ALA A 43 6.18 -4.29 -0.11
N GLU A 44 6.90 -3.65 0.82
CA GLU A 44 8.29 -3.95 1.14
C GLU A 44 8.40 -4.38 2.59
N HIS A 45 8.90 -5.60 2.82
CA HIS A 45 9.35 -6.08 4.13
C HIS A 45 10.45 -7.14 3.97
N HIS A 46 11.13 -7.45 5.08
CA HIS A 46 12.36 -8.22 5.05
C HIS A 46 12.40 -9.30 6.14
N PHE A 47 13.20 -10.34 5.89
CA PHE A 47 13.70 -11.33 6.85
C PHE A 47 12.69 -12.26 7.53
N SER A 48 11.43 -12.32 7.08
CA SER A 48 10.42 -13.20 7.66
C SER A 48 9.34 -13.60 6.66
N ASN A 49 8.46 -14.54 7.05
CA ASN A 49 7.30 -14.94 6.26
C ASN A 49 6.16 -13.91 6.24
N TYR A 50 6.33 -12.78 6.92
CA TYR A 50 5.38 -11.66 6.86
C TYR A 50 5.24 -11.12 5.44
N CYS A 51 6.38 -10.94 4.75
CA CYS A 51 6.44 -10.55 3.35
C CYS A 51 7.78 -10.96 2.75
N VAL A 52 7.78 -11.44 1.51
CA VAL A 52 8.99 -11.89 0.81
C VAL A 52 9.47 -10.90 -0.25
N CYS A 53 8.93 -9.70 -0.29
CA CYS A 53 9.30 -8.69 -1.26
C CYS A 53 10.29 -7.68 -0.67
N PRO A 54 11.59 -7.84 -0.94
CA PRO A 54 12.62 -6.94 -0.41
C PRO A 54 12.83 -5.69 -1.29
N SER A 55 12.22 -5.65 -2.49
CA SER A 55 12.32 -4.52 -3.41
C SER A 55 11.02 -4.40 -4.23
N PRO A 56 10.10 -3.53 -3.81
CA PRO A 56 8.86 -3.30 -4.55
C PRO A 56 9.11 -2.65 -5.92
N LEU A 57 10.22 -1.90 -6.10
CA LEU A 57 10.61 -1.37 -7.41
C LEU A 57 10.97 -2.47 -8.41
N MET A 58 11.54 -3.59 -7.96
CA MET A 58 11.74 -4.76 -8.82
C MET A 58 10.41 -5.40 -9.22
N MET A 59 9.42 -5.44 -8.32
CA MET A 59 8.06 -5.91 -8.68
C MET A 59 7.37 -4.96 -9.66
N VAL A 60 7.53 -3.66 -9.51
CA VAL A 60 7.07 -2.66 -10.50
C VAL A 60 7.65 -3.00 -11.88
N ALA A 61 8.97 -3.14 -12.00
CA ALA A 61 9.62 -3.47 -13.27
C ALA A 61 9.16 -4.84 -13.83
N HIS A 62 8.99 -5.85 -12.95
CA HIS A 62 8.52 -7.18 -13.35
C HIS A 62 7.10 -7.16 -13.88
N CYS A 63 6.18 -6.42 -13.25
CA CYS A 63 4.80 -6.31 -13.66
C CYS A 63 4.63 -5.34 -14.86
N ALA A 64 5.48 -4.33 -14.97
CA ALA A 64 5.48 -3.43 -16.13
C ALA A 64 5.68 -4.15 -17.46
N ALA A 65 6.49 -5.21 -17.47
CA ALA A 65 6.76 -6.01 -18.66
C ALA A 65 5.55 -6.82 -19.18
N VAL A 66 4.48 -6.95 -18.39
CA VAL A 66 3.30 -7.77 -18.71
C VAL A 66 1.98 -6.99 -18.63
N THR A 67 2.04 -5.69 -18.42
CA THR A 67 0.90 -4.75 -18.33
C THR A 67 1.15 -3.52 -19.19
N ASN A 68 0.09 -2.78 -19.54
CA ASN A 68 0.18 -1.64 -20.47
C ASN A 68 -0.45 -0.34 -19.94
N ARG A 69 -1.38 -0.41 -19.00
CA ARG A 69 -2.20 0.73 -18.54
C ARG A 69 -2.15 0.93 -17.04
N ILE A 70 -2.27 -0.17 -16.28
CA ILE A 70 -2.32 -0.11 -14.82
C ILE A 70 -1.07 0.59 -14.28
N LYS A 71 -1.25 1.54 -13.39
CA LYS A 71 -0.15 2.17 -12.65
C LYS A 71 0.43 1.18 -11.64
N LEU A 72 1.71 1.27 -11.39
CA LEU A 72 2.46 0.32 -10.57
C LEU A 72 3.14 1.07 -9.44
N ALA A 73 2.96 0.62 -8.22
CA ALA A 73 3.34 1.40 -7.06
C ALA A 73 3.94 0.56 -5.92
N PRO A 74 5.05 0.98 -5.32
CA PRO A 74 5.41 0.52 -3.98
C PRO A 74 4.35 0.94 -2.95
N ALA A 75 4.11 0.08 -1.97
CA ALA A 75 3.35 0.44 -0.78
C ALA A 75 3.96 -0.23 0.47
N VAL A 76 5.17 0.23 0.79
CA VAL A 76 5.92 1.41 0.35
C VAL A 76 7.36 1.07 0.01
N VAL A 77 8.14 2.02 -0.56
CA VAL A 77 9.60 2.02 -0.39
C VAL A 77 9.90 2.49 1.04
N VAL A 78 10.57 1.66 1.82
CA VAL A 78 11.01 2.03 3.19
C VAL A 78 12.30 2.85 3.08
N MET A 79 12.14 4.15 2.83
CA MET A 79 13.22 5.04 2.38
C MET A 79 14.51 4.97 3.23
N PRO A 80 14.48 4.94 4.58
CA PRO A 80 15.71 4.91 5.39
C PRO A 80 16.55 3.64 5.26
N LEU A 81 16.02 2.59 4.64
CA LEU A 81 16.76 1.34 4.42
C LEU A 81 17.61 1.35 3.15
N TYR A 82 17.56 2.45 2.38
CA TYR A 82 18.28 2.58 1.11
C TYR A 82 19.43 3.58 1.16
N SER A 83 20.45 3.34 0.32
CA SER A 83 21.40 4.37 -0.05
C SER A 83 20.72 5.42 -0.95
N PRO A 84 20.77 6.73 -0.62
CA PRO A 84 20.03 7.75 -1.34
C PRO A 84 20.25 7.79 -2.85
N ALA A 85 21.51 7.88 -3.29
CA ALA A 85 21.85 7.95 -4.71
C ALA A 85 21.38 6.69 -5.47
N ARG A 86 21.45 5.52 -4.84
CA ARG A 86 21.00 4.26 -5.43
C ARG A 86 19.48 4.25 -5.56
N LEU A 87 18.74 4.64 -4.52
CA LEU A 87 17.29 4.69 -4.55
C LEU A 87 16.78 5.65 -5.63
N ILE A 88 17.33 6.85 -5.70
CA ILE A 88 16.93 7.85 -6.69
C ILE A 88 17.11 7.32 -8.12
N ALA A 89 18.27 6.69 -8.40
CA ALA A 89 18.51 6.09 -9.71
C ALA A 89 17.55 4.93 -10.03
N GLU A 90 17.21 4.11 -9.04
CA GLU A 90 16.24 3.01 -9.19
C GLU A 90 14.80 3.51 -9.40
N ILE A 91 14.40 4.61 -8.77
CA ILE A 91 13.09 5.25 -9.01
C ILE A 91 12.99 5.69 -10.47
N GLY A 92 13.98 6.43 -10.98
CA GLY A 92 13.98 6.86 -12.38
C GLY A 92 14.02 5.70 -13.36
N MET A 93 14.77 4.64 -13.05
CA MET A 93 14.81 3.41 -13.85
C MET A 93 13.45 2.67 -13.84
N ALA A 94 12.81 2.54 -12.69
CA ALA A 94 11.51 1.87 -12.56
C ALA A 94 10.41 2.63 -13.31
N ASP A 95 10.43 3.96 -13.26
CA ASP A 95 9.51 4.81 -14.03
C ASP A 95 9.74 4.62 -15.53
N GLY A 96 11.00 4.65 -15.99
CA GLY A 96 11.35 4.39 -17.38
C GLY A 96 10.93 3.01 -17.88
N LEU A 97 11.13 1.94 -17.07
CA LEU A 97 10.72 0.58 -17.41
C LEU A 97 9.20 0.39 -17.40
N SER A 98 8.48 1.24 -16.72
CA SER A 98 7.00 1.22 -16.68
C SER A 98 6.37 2.25 -17.64
N ASP A 99 7.14 2.89 -18.51
CA ASP A 99 6.65 3.92 -19.45
C ASP A 99 5.90 5.07 -18.73
N GLY A 100 6.44 5.55 -17.60
CA GLY A 100 5.87 6.64 -16.82
C GLY A 100 4.62 6.27 -16.02
N ARG A 101 4.42 4.96 -15.73
CA ARG A 101 3.29 4.47 -14.93
C ARG A 101 3.61 4.29 -13.45
N LEU A 102 4.80 4.69 -13.00
CA LEU A 102 5.18 4.60 -11.60
C LEU A 102 4.39 5.60 -10.75
N ILE A 103 3.81 5.15 -9.66
CA ILE A 103 3.46 5.96 -8.50
C ILE A 103 4.47 5.63 -7.40
N LEU A 104 5.09 6.63 -6.81
CA LEU A 104 6.08 6.42 -5.76
C LEU A 104 5.42 6.42 -4.37
N GLY A 105 5.07 5.25 -3.87
CA GLY A 105 4.63 5.09 -2.49
C GLY A 105 5.81 5.00 -1.54
N ILE A 106 5.86 5.86 -0.53
CA ILE A 106 6.97 5.99 0.41
C ILE A 106 6.54 5.82 1.86
N GLY A 107 7.48 5.42 2.71
CA GLY A 107 7.28 5.34 4.15
C GLY A 107 8.59 5.37 4.92
N SER A 108 8.48 5.75 6.20
CA SER A 108 9.65 5.80 7.11
C SER A 108 9.99 4.46 7.77
N GLY A 109 9.18 3.42 7.54
CA GLY A 109 9.32 2.15 8.24
C GLY A 109 8.76 2.19 9.68
N TYR A 110 8.57 0.98 10.24
CA TYR A 110 8.01 0.84 11.59
C TYR A 110 8.48 -0.42 12.34
N GLN A 111 9.32 -1.23 11.70
CA GLN A 111 9.76 -2.52 12.25
C GLN A 111 11.21 -2.43 12.75
N PRO A 112 11.45 -2.36 14.07
CA PRO A 112 12.81 -2.35 14.61
C PRO A 112 13.66 -3.55 14.15
N TYR A 113 13.01 -4.70 13.95
CA TYR A 113 13.62 -5.93 13.46
C TYR A 113 14.34 -5.78 12.10
N GLU A 114 13.75 -5.03 11.17
CA GLU A 114 14.34 -4.72 9.87
C GLU A 114 15.47 -3.72 9.99
N PHE A 115 15.25 -2.63 10.73
CA PHE A 115 16.24 -1.56 10.91
C PHE A 115 17.56 -2.08 11.52
N GLU A 116 17.47 -2.93 12.54
CA GLU A 116 18.67 -3.55 13.16
C GLU A 116 19.50 -4.34 12.16
N ARG A 117 18.86 -5.07 11.23
CA ARG A 117 19.55 -5.90 10.24
C ARG A 117 20.13 -5.12 9.08
N PHE A 118 19.56 -3.96 8.78
CA PHE A 118 20.15 -3.01 7.83
C PHE A 118 21.18 -2.08 8.46
N GLY A 119 21.39 -2.15 9.78
CA GLY A 119 22.27 -1.21 10.50
C GLY A 119 21.74 0.23 10.51
N ALA A 120 20.42 0.39 10.38
CA ALA A 120 19.73 1.67 10.39
C ALA A 120 19.04 1.93 11.74
N GLU A 121 18.80 3.19 12.07
CA GLU A 121 18.15 3.59 13.32
C GLU A 121 16.70 4.02 13.09
N LEU A 122 15.75 3.31 13.69
CA LEU A 122 14.33 3.64 13.57
C LEU A 122 13.98 5.00 14.20
N SER A 123 14.70 5.42 15.24
CA SER A 123 14.48 6.70 15.92
C SER A 123 14.67 7.92 15.02
N SER A 124 15.53 7.85 14.03
CA SER A 124 15.82 8.90 13.05
C SER A 124 15.10 8.69 11.70
N SER A 125 14.31 7.62 11.55
CA SER A 125 13.74 7.22 10.27
C SER A 125 12.85 8.30 9.62
N LYS A 126 12.09 9.05 10.40
CA LYS A 126 11.24 10.13 9.87
C LYS A 126 12.07 11.26 9.26
N SER A 127 13.07 11.77 9.99
CA SER A 127 13.95 12.84 9.50
C SER A 127 14.82 12.38 8.32
N GLN A 128 15.28 11.12 8.32
CA GLN A 128 15.95 10.52 7.17
C GLN A 128 15.03 10.47 5.94
N THR A 129 13.78 10.10 6.14
CA THR A 129 12.78 10.10 5.05
C THR A 129 12.58 11.50 4.49
N GLU A 130 12.45 12.52 5.33
CA GLU A 130 12.28 13.91 4.88
C GLU A 130 13.48 14.40 4.05
N GLU A 131 14.73 14.12 4.48
CA GLU A 131 15.92 14.47 3.71
C GLU A 131 16.00 13.70 2.38
N LEU A 132 15.63 12.41 2.36
CA LEU A 132 15.56 11.63 1.13
C LEU A 132 14.51 12.18 0.14
N MET A 133 13.37 12.64 0.64
CA MET A 133 12.35 13.27 -0.18
C MET A 133 12.88 14.57 -0.81
N ASP A 134 13.58 15.41 -0.03
CA ASP A 134 14.25 16.61 -0.57
C ASP A 134 15.24 16.24 -1.69
N MET A 135 16.02 15.17 -1.49
CA MET A 135 16.97 14.71 -2.49
C MET A 135 16.30 14.18 -3.76
N VAL A 136 15.19 13.44 -3.64
CA VAL A 136 14.39 12.94 -4.79
C VAL A 136 13.81 14.13 -5.58
N GLU A 137 13.22 15.11 -4.89
CA GLU A 137 12.67 16.32 -5.50
C GLU A 137 13.75 17.13 -6.23
N LEU A 138 14.94 17.28 -5.63
CA LEU A 138 16.08 17.95 -6.27
C LEU A 138 16.58 17.19 -7.50
N ALA A 139 16.74 15.88 -7.40
CA ALA A 139 17.29 15.04 -8.45
C ALA A 139 16.42 15.01 -9.72
N PHE A 140 15.10 15.11 -9.57
CA PHE A 140 14.18 15.06 -10.70
C PHE A 140 13.71 16.46 -11.17
N SER A 141 14.15 17.52 -10.48
CA SER A 141 13.88 18.90 -10.88
C SER A 141 15.10 19.63 -11.46
N LYS A 142 16.32 19.07 -11.33
CA LYS A 142 17.58 19.69 -11.74
C LYS A 142 18.44 18.71 -12.53
N GLU A 143 19.24 19.24 -13.46
CA GLU A 143 20.23 18.44 -14.22
C GLU A 143 21.33 17.87 -13.32
N THR A 144 21.82 18.69 -12.38
CA THR A 144 22.75 18.28 -11.32
C THR A 144 22.29 18.85 -9.98
N PHE A 145 22.58 18.16 -8.91
CA PHE A 145 22.29 18.62 -7.57
C PHE A 145 23.37 18.14 -6.58
N SER A 146 23.48 18.83 -5.47
CA SER A 146 24.20 18.38 -4.28
C SER A 146 23.29 18.46 -3.07
N TYR A 147 23.59 17.71 -2.04
CA TYR A 147 22.83 17.73 -0.80
C TYR A 147 23.76 17.70 0.41
N ASN A 148 23.48 18.51 1.42
CA ASN A 148 24.24 18.57 2.66
C ASN A 148 23.27 18.67 3.85
N GLY A 149 22.69 17.54 4.22
CA GLY A 149 21.75 17.41 5.33
C GLY A 149 22.41 16.91 6.62
N SER A 150 21.59 16.63 7.59
CA SER A 150 22.00 16.10 8.90
C SER A 150 22.33 14.59 8.82
N HIS A 151 21.62 13.88 7.96
CA HIS A 151 21.75 12.42 7.79
C HIS A 151 22.50 12.07 6.51
N TYR A 152 22.30 12.83 5.44
CA TYR A 152 22.85 12.51 4.13
C TYR A 152 23.68 13.65 3.57
N GLN A 153 24.80 13.27 2.94
CA GLN A 153 25.64 14.18 2.18
C GLN A 153 25.90 13.59 0.80
N LEU A 154 25.65 14.37 -0.23
CA LEU A 154 25.88 13.98 -1.61
C LEU A 154 26.61 15.12 -2.32
N PRO A 155 27.83 14.88 -2.89
CA PRO A 155 28.49 15.86 -3.74
C PRO A 155 27.68 16.13 -5.01
N GLU A 156 28.08 17.09 -5.81
CA GLU A 156 27.41 17.38 -7.08
C GLU A 156 27.28 16.10 -7.91
N THR A 157 26.05 15.75 -8.23
CA THR A 157 25.68 14.47 -8.82
C THR A 157 24.63 14.68 -9.90
N HIS A 158 24.72 13.92 -10.97
CA HIS A 158 23.71 13.74 -12.01
C HIS A 158 23.09 12.36 -11.91
N ILE A 159 21.76 12.27 -11.96
CA ILE A 159 21.06 11.00 -12.06
C ILE A 159 20.69 10.76 -13.51
N SER A 160 21.32 9.80 -14.16
CA SER A 160 21.14 9.54 -15.59
C SER A 160 19.80 8.88 -15.94
N ALA A 161 19.24 8.07 -15.01
CA ALA A 161 17.92 7.50 -15.17
C ALA A 161 16.89 8.50 -14.64
N GLN A 162 16.34 9.32 -15.53
CA GLN A 162 15.29 10.29 -15.22
C GLN A 162 13.90 9.69 -15.45
N PRO A 163 12.88 10.06 -14.65
CA PRO A 163 11.51 9.70 -14.92
C PRO A 163 11.00 10.25 -16.26
N VAL A 164 10.09 9.49 -16.90
CA VAL A 164 9.58 9.79 -18.26
C VAL A 164 8.82 11.11 -18.32
N ASN A 165 7.98 11.37 -17.33
CA ASN A 165 7.09 12.52 -17.27
C ASN A 165 7.47 13.54 -16.18
N GLY A 166 8.73 13.54 -15.73
CA GLY A 166 9.17 14.29 -14.56
C GLY A 166 8.84 13.58 -13.26
N MET A 167 8.70 14.31 -12.15
CA MET A 167 8.49 13.75 -10.83
C MET A 167 7.27 12.82 -10.79
N PRO A 168 7.41 11.54 -10.43
CA PRO A 168 6.26 10.66 -10.23
C PRO A 168 5.32 11.18 -9.15
N GLU A 169 4.04 10.83 -9.23
CA GLU A 169 3.09 11.08 -8.16
C GLU A 169 3.56 10.38 -6.87
N ILE A 170 3.56 11.10 -5.73
CA ILE A 170 4.03 10.57 -4.46
C ILE A 170 2.88 10.30 -3.50
N TRP A 171 2.87 9.09 -2.96
CA TRP A 171 1.98 8.69 -1.89
C TRP A 171 2.78 8.35 -0.62
N ILE A 172 2.30 8.78 0.54
CA ILE A 172 2.98 8.56 1.81
C ILE A 172 2.13 7.73 2.78
N ALA A 173 2.71 6.65 3.31
CA ALA A 173 2.01 5.75 4.21
C ALA A 173 2.09 6.20 5.67
N GLY A 174 0.95 6.21 6.34
CA GLY A 174 0.82 6.40 7.77
C GLY A 174 -0.48 7.05 8.20
N ASP A 175 -0.86 6.79 9.45
CA ASP A 175 -2.09 7.26 10.09
C ASP A 175 -1.82 8.26 11.23
N SER A 176 -0.56 8.72 11.37
CA SER A 176 -0.17 9.70 12.39
C SER A 176 -0.35 11.14 11.91
N GLU A 177 -0.59 12.05 12.85
CA GLU A 177 -0.72 13.49 12.58
C GLU A 177 0.52 14.06 11.88
N ASP A 178 1.73 13.60 12.25
CA ASP A 178 2.98 14.04 11.61
C ASP A 178 3.01 13.69 10.13
N ILE A 179 2.62 12.46 9.76
CA ILE A 179 2.55 12.02 8.36
C ILE A 179 1.51 12.84 7.59
N HIS A 180 0.34 13.10 8.21
CA HIS A 180 -0.67 13.95 7.59
C HIS A 180 -0.15 15.38 7.35
N LYS A 181 0.60 15.97 8.29
CA LYS A 181 1.22 17.29 8.10
C LYS A 181 2.25 17.30 6.98
N ILE A 182 3.09 16.27 6.89
CA ILE A 182 4.06 16.11 5.80
C ILE A 182 3.34 16.00 4.46
N ALA A 183 2.33 15.13 4.36
CA ALA A 183 1.53 14.95 3.15
C ALA A 183 0.93 16.27 2.68
N VAL A 184 0.25 16.98 3.58
CA VAL A 184 -0.39 18.27 3.28
C VAL A 184 0.63 19.33 2.86
N LYS A 185 1.77 19.42 3.56
CA LYS A 185 2.83 20.40 3.26
C LYS A 185 3.45 20.18 1.87
N ARG A 186 3.70 18.92 1.50
CA ARG A 186 4.38 18.56 0.25
C ARG A 186 3.43 18.29 -0.93
N GLY A 187 2.12 18.22 -0.69
CA GLY A 187 1.14 17.88 -1.70
C GLY A 187 1.15 16.39 -2.07
N TYR A 188 1.53 15.51 -1.14
CA TYR A 188 1.52 14.07 -1.32
C TYR A 188 0.18 13.47 -0.90
N THR A 189 -0.21 12.36 -1.52
CA THR A 189 -1.43 11.65 -1.15
C THR A 189 -1.15 10.73 0.04
N PRO A 190 -1.81 10.92 1.21
CA PRO A 190 -1.66 10.00 2.32
C PRO A 190 -2.39 8.69 2.06
N MET A 191 -1.81 7.59 2.53
CA MET A 191 -2.45 6.27 2.51
C MET A 191 -2.26 5.53 3.83
N PHE A 192 -3.24 4.72 4.21
CA PHE A 192 -3.18 3.94 5.45
C PHE A 192 -3.90 2.60 5.34
N ALA A 193 -3.59 1.70 6.27
CA ALA A 193 -4.26 0.41 6.34
C ALA A 193 -5.54 0.51 7.20
N GLY A 194 -6.67 0.06 6.66
CA GLY A 194 -7.94 -0.05 7.39
C GLY A 194 -7.92 -1.16 8.45
N ARG A 195 -6.93 -2.05 8.39
CA ARG A 195 -6.72 -3.15 9.34
C ARG A 195 -8.00 -3.99 9.50
N MET A 196 -8.32 -4.43 10.74
CA MET A 196 -9.55 -5.14 11.07
C MET A 196 -10.72 -4.23 11.46
N HIS A 197 -10.54 -2.92 11.30
CA HIS A 197 -11.55 -1.95 11.72
C HIS A 197 -12.60 -1.72 10.63
N GLY A 198 -13.78 -1.29 11.08
CA GLY A 198 -14.89 -0.89 10.19
C GLY A 198 -14.75 0.54 9.69
N VAL A 199 -15.81 1.00 9.04
CA VAL A 199 -15.89 2.33 8.41
C VAL A 199 -15.62 3.48 9.38
N ASP A 200 -15.99 3.37 10.64
CA ASP A 200 -15.84 4.45 11.63
C ASP A 200 -14.35 4.82 11.85
N TYR A 201 -13.47 3.83 11.83
CA TYR A 201 -12.03 4.07 11.86
C TYR A 201 -11.54 4.86 10.64
N ILE A 202 -12.04 4.51 9.45
CA ILE A 202 -11.65 5.20 8.21
C ILE A 202 -12.14 6.66 8.23
N VAL A 203 -13.35 6.88 8.73
CA VAL A 203 -13.92 8.22 8.93
C VAL A 203 -13.10 9.02 9.94
N GLU A 204 -12.66 8.40 11.02
CA GLU A 204 -11.78 9.06 12.00
C GLU A 204 -10.45 9.51 11.35
N GLN A 205 -9.80 8.64 10.57
CA GLN A 205 -8.58 9.00 9.85
C GLN A 205 -8.82 10.14 8.85
N ARG A 206 -9.90 10.09 8.09
CA ARG A 206 -10.29 11.20 7.21
C ARG A 206 -10.46 12.51 7.98
N ASN A 207 -11.13 12.49 9.12
CA ASN A 207 -11.36 13.71 9.94
C ASN A 207 -10.04 14.28 10.48
N ARG A 208 -9.08 13.43 10.87
CA ARG A 208 -7.72 13.87 11.26
C ARG A 208 -6.99 14.54 10.10
N LEU A 209 -7.07 13.94 8.91
CA LEU A 209 -6.47 14.51 7.70
C LEU A 209 -7.14 15.84 7.34
N GLU A 210 -8.46 15.92 7.39
CA GLU A 210 -9.21 17.17 7.17
C GLU A 210 -8.78 18.29 8.13
N SER A 211 -8.54 17.94 9.40
CA SER A 211 -8.01 18.88 10.39
C SER A 211 -6.61 19.39 10.02
N SER A 212 -5.76 18.52 9.47
CA SER A 212 -4.42 18.90 8.97
C SER A 212 -4.50 19.83 7.76
N PHE A 213 -5.43 19.59 6.82
CA PHE A 213 -5.69 20.49 5.69
C PHE A 213 -6.14 21.88 6.16
N LYS A 214 -7.14 21.95 7.06
CA LYS A 214 -7.62 23.21 7.64
C LYS A 214 -6.51 23.97 8.36
N SER A 215 -5.70 23.28 9.15
CA SER A 215 -4.58 23.87 9.88
C SER A 215 -3.50 24.44 8.96
N ALA A 216 -3.34 23.87 7.77
CA ALA A 216 -2.42 24.36 6.74
C ALA A 216 -3.03 25.42 5.81
N GLY A 217 -4.30 25.82 6.03
CA GLY A 217 -5.01 26.78 5.18
C GLY A 217 -5.34 26.25 3.80
N LYS A 218 -5.36 24.93 3.60
CA LYS A 218 -5.69 24.30 2.31
C LYS A 218 -7.19 24.01 2.20
N ASP A 219 -7.68 23.98 0.96
CA ASP A 219 -9.07 23.62 0.67
C ASP A 219 -9.30 22.13 0.92
N THR A 220 -10.27 21.81 1.78
CA THR A 220 -10.64 20.42 2.08
C THR A 220 -11.39 19.73 0.94
N SER A 221 -11.83 20.47 -0.10
CA SER A 221 -12.36 19.88 -1.32
C SER A 221 -11.30 19.14 -2.13
N GLU A 222 -10.02 19.47 -1.93
CA GLU A 222 -8.87 18.80 -2.55
C GLU A 222 -8.35 17.60 -1.73
N LEU A 223 -9.02 17.25 -0.63
CA LEU A 223 -8.60 16.17 0.25
C LEU A 223 -8.72 14.82 -0.45
N ALA A 224 -7.58 14.19 -0.73
CA ALA A 224 -7.46 12.87 -1.29
C ALA A 224 -6.72 11.95 -0.30
N PHE A 225 -7.12 10.68 -0.23
CA PHE A 225 -6.39 9.65 0.52
C PHE A 225 -6.71 8.25 0.01
N GLY A 226 -5.76 7.33 0.20
CA GLY A 226 -5.94 5.91 -0.07
C GLY A 226 -6.13 5.09 1.19
N VAL A 227 -6.95 4.05 1.11
CA VAL A 227 -7.14 3.09 2.20
C VAL A 227 -6.98 1.66 1.70
N GLN A 228 -6.17 0.86 2.42
CA GLN A 228 -6.07 -0.57 2.16
C GLN A 228 -7.20 -1.31 2.89
N ARG A 229 -7.89 -2.21 2.17
CA ARG A 229 -8.95 -3.05 2.71
C ARG A 229 -8.72 -4.51 2.32
N PHE A 230 -9.10 -5.44 3.20
CA PHE A 230 -9.17 -6.85 2.87
C PHE A 230 -10.44 -7.14 2.07
N LEU A 231 -10.31 -7.86 0.95
CA LEU A 231 -11.44 -8.23 0.09
C LEU A 231 -11.40 -9.72 -0.24
N CYS A 232 -12.53 -10.40 0.01
CA CYS A 232 -12.71 -11.80 -0.39
C CYS A 232 -14.19 -12.05 -0.73
N VAL A 233 -14.46 -12.39 -1.98
CA VAL A 233 -15.83 -12.63 -2.49
C VAL A 233 -16.11 -14.13 -2.50
N THR A 234 -17.01 -14.58 -1.61
CA THR A 234 -17.43 -15.98 -1.51
C THR A 234 -18.77 -16.13 -0.80
N GLU A 235 -19.57 -17.11 -1.21
CA GLU A 235 -20.79 -17.53 -0.51
C GLU A 235 -20.47 -18.59 0.57
N SER A 236 -19.27 -19.17 0.55
CA SER A 236 -18.87 -20.21 1.50
C SER A 236 -18.48 -19.59 2.85
N ARG A 237 -19.22 -19.97 3.89
CA ARG A 237 -18.87 -19.61 5.26
C ARG A 237 -17.49 -20.14 5.66
N GLU A 238 -17.12 -21.32 5.20
CA GLU A 238 -15.82 -21.91 5.49
C GLU A 238 -14.69 -21.07 4.88
N GLU A 239 -14.76 -20.75 3.59
CA GLU A 239 -13.79 -19.89 2.91
C GLU A 239 -13.71 -18.49 3.54
N THR A 240 -14.86 -17.92 3.93
CA THR A 240 -14.93 -16.66 4.69
C THR A 240 -14.07 -16.72 5.94
N PHE A 241 -14.29 -17.73 6.80
CA PHE A 241 -13.55 -17.83 8.05
C PHE A 241 -12.07 -18.23 7.87
N GLN A 242 -11.75 -19.03 6.85
CA GLN A 242 -10.36 -19.31 6.48
C GLN A 242 -9.63 -18.03 6.02
N TYR A 243 -10.27 -17.19 5.21
CA TYR A 243 -9.69 -15.91 4.78
C TYR A 243 -9.51 -14.96 5.97
N LEU A 244 -10.51 -14.82 6.83
CA LEU A 244 -10.44 -13.99 8.04
C LEU A 244 -9.33 -14.44 8.99
N ASP A 245 -9.13 -15.75 9.14
CA ASP A 245 -8.04 -16.30 9.96
C ASP A 245 -6.65 -15.96 9.35
N ASN A 246 -6.52 -15.97 8.04
CA ASN A 246 -5.30 -15.49 7.36
C ASN A 246 -5.11 -13.97 7.53
N CYS A 247 -6.16 -13.17 7.49
CA CYS A 247 -6.07 -11.73 7.82
C CYS A 247 -5.61 -11.53 9.26
N ARG A 248 -6.16 -12.28 10.22
CA ARG A 248 -5.74 -12.25 11.63
C ARG A 248 -4.27 -12.67 11.80
N HIS A 249 -3.87 -13.75 11.14
CA HIS A 249 -2.46 -14.19 11.08
C HIS A 249 -1.55 -13.05 10.64
N GLN A 250 -1.85 -12.42 9.50
CA GLN A 250 -1.06 -11.33 8.96
C GLN A 250 -0.94 -10.15 9.93
N MET A 251 -2.04 -9.79 10.59
CA MET A 251 -2.05 -8.69 11.56
C MET A 251 -1.29 -9.03 12.85
N ARG A 252 -1.32 -10.30 13.31
CA ARG A 252 -0.50 -10.77 14.44
C ARG A 252 0.99 -10.62 14.15
N LEU A 253 1.44 -11.01 12.94
CA LEU A 253 2.84 -10.84 12.53
C LEU A 253 3.24 -9.36 12.48
N ALA A 254 2.41 -8.51 11.85
CA ALA A 254 2.64 -7.07 11.79
C ALA A 254 2.73 -6.43 13.19
N SER A 255 1.84 -6.83 14.10
CA SER A 255 1.79 -6.34 15.48
C SER A 255 3.02 -6.77 16.27
N ALA A 256 3.43 -8.03 16.18
CA ALA A 256 4.62 -8.56 16.85
C ALA A 256 5.88 -7.82 16.40
N LEU A 257 6.07 -7.65 15.08
CA LEU A 257 7.20 -6.90 14.50
C LEU A 257 7.23 -5.42 14.94
N ARG A 258 6.07 -4.78 15.03
CA ARG A 258 5.96 -3.39 15.52
C ARG A 258 6.35 -3.24 16.99
N ARG A 259 6.00 -4.23 17.83
CA ARG A 259 6.20 -4.20 19.28
C ARG A 259 7.52 -4.83 19.73
N ARG A 260 8.34 -5.36 18.81
CA ARG A 260 9.56 -6.13 19.11
C ARG A 260 9.28 -7.39 19.94
N GLU A 261 8.19 -8.03 19.65
CA GLU A 261 7.77 -9.30 20.31
C GLU A 261 7.90 -10.48 19.35
N GLU A 262 8.49 -10.27 18.16
CA GLU A 262 8.66 -11.32 17.17
C GLU A 262 9.53 -12.48 17.69
N VAL A 263 9.03 -13.70 17.52
CA VAL A 263 9.74 -14.93 17.80
C VAL A 263 9.85 -15.72 16.50
N LEU A 264 11.07 -15.87 15.99
CA LEU A 264 11.32 -16.59 14.76
C LEU A 264 11.86 -18.02 15.01
N ASN A 265 11.37 -18.91 14.17
CA ASN A 265 11.92 -20.25 13.97
C ASN A 265 12.37 -20.38 12.51
N GLY A 266 13.63 -20.05 12.23
CA GLY A 266 14.11 -19.78 10.87
C GLY A 266 13.39 -18.60 10.26
N ALA A 267 12.82 -18.74 9.07
CA ALA A 267 12.07 -17.69 8.39
C ALA A 267 10.62 -17.52 8.89
N MET A 268 10.14 -18.47 9.71
CA MET A 268 8.75 -18.46 10.18
C MET A 268 8.63 -17.75 11.51
N MET A 269 7.73 -16.78 11.57
CA MET A 269 7.36 -16.13 12.81
C MET A 269 6.24 -16.90 13.53
N ASN A 270 6.34 -16.98 14.85
CA ASN A 270 5.26 -17.45 15.69
C ASN A 270 4.10 -16.43 15.70
N GLU A 271 2.88 -16.93 15.65
CA GLU A 271 1.69 -16.10 15.82
C GLU A 271 1.52 -15.72 17.30
N ILE A 272 1.60 -14.44 17.60
CA ILE A 272 1.37 -13.89 18.93
C ILE A 272 0.06 -13.11 18.90
N PRO A 273 -0.95 -13.44 19.71
CA PRO A 273 -2.21 -12.70 19.77
C PRO A 273 -1.98 -11.21 20.05
N MET A 274 -2.77 -10.37 19.42
CA MET A 274 -2.74 -8.92 19.67
C MET A 274 -3.48 -8.57 20.97
N PRO A 275 -3.10 -7.53 21.71
CA PRO A 275 -3.78 -7.14 22.95
C PRO A 275 -5.28 -6.89 22.79
N ASP A 276 -5.67 -6.23 21.68
CA ASP A 276 -7.06 -5.84 21.40
C ASP A 276 -7.64 -6.64 20.24
N GLU A 277 -7.29 -7.93 20.17
CA GLU A 277 -7.73 -8.81 19.09
C GLU A 277 -9.22 -9.11 19.18
N ILE A 278 -9.94 -8.76 18.13
CA ILE A 278 -11.36 -9.10 17.98
C ILE A 278 -11.57 -10.51 17.42
N SER A 279 -12.74 -11.11 17.66
CA SER A 279 -13.08 -12.43 17.13
C SER A 279 -13.20 -12.40 15.60
N LEU A 280 -13.12 -13.59 14.95
CA LEU A 280 -13.36 -13.70 13.51
C LEU A 280 -14.79 -13.30 13.14
N GLU A 281 -15.75 -13.56 14.01
CA GLU A 281 -17.14 -13.14 13.83
C GLU A 281 -17.26 -11.62 13.83
N GLU A 282 -16.52 -10.92 14.68
CA GLU A 282 -16.51 -9.46 14.68
C GLU A 282 -15.76 -8.92 13.45
N MET A 283 -14.62 -9.51 13.10
CA MET A 283 -13.90 -9.16 11.87
C MET A 283 -14.80 -9.31 10.62
N SER A 284 -15.65 -10.37 10.58
CA SER A 284 -16.56 -10.60 9.47
C SER A 284 -17.60 -9.50 9.27
N LYS A 285 -17.88 -8.69 10.27
CA LYS A 285 -18.78 -7.53 10.16
C LYS A 285 -18.08 -6.28 9.62
N HIS A 286 -16.76 -6.20 9.78
CA HIS A 286 -15.97 -5.03 9.45
C HIS A 286 -15.23 -5.11 8.13
N LEU A 287 -14.83 -6.31 7.71
CA LEU A 287 -14.07 -6.50 6.48
C LEU A 287 -14.99 -6.71 5.27
N LEU A 288 -14.47 -6.46 4.07
CA LEU A 288 -15.17 -6.69 2.81
C LEU A 288 -15.07 -8.17 2.43
N VAL A 289 -15.71 -9.03 3.24
CA VAL A 289 -15.67 -10.50 3.08
C VAL A 289 -17.09 -11.04 3.13
N GLY A 290 -17.46 -11.87 2.15
CA GLY A 290 -18.79 -12.44 2.00
C GLY A 290 -19.25 -12.56 0.56
N ASP A 291 -20.56 -12.65 0.34
CA ASP A 291 -21.18 -12.62 -0.98
C ASP A 291 -21.13 -11.22 -1.64
N VAL A 292 -21.49 -11.17 -2.89
CA VAL A 292 -21.48 -9.95 -3.72
C VAL A 292 -22.32 -8.84 -3.10
N GLU A 293 -23.55 -9.16 -2.66
CA GLU A 293 -24.50 -8.20 -2.10
C GLU A 293 -23.98 -7.61 -0.78
N THR A 294 -23.48 -8.46 0.12
CA THR A 294 -22.92 -8.04 1.40
C THR A 294 -21.74 -7.10 1.21
N ILE A 295 -20.83 -7.42 0.27
CA ILE A 295 -19.67 -6.58 0.00
C ILE A 295 -20.08 -5.27 -0.67
N ALA A 296 -21.01 -5.30 -1.64
CA ALA A 296 -21.51 -4.09 -2.29
C ALA A 296 -22.16 -3.13 -1.28
N GLU A 297 -22.98 -3.64 -0.34
CA GLU A 297 -23.59 -2.83 0.72
C GLU A 297 -22.53 -2.18 1.62
N ARG A 298 -21.55 -2.97 2.10
CA ARG A 298 -20.47 -2.47 2.97
C ARG A 298 -19.61 -1.43 2.27
N LEU A 299 -19.21 -1.71 1.03
CA LEU A 299 -18.40 -0.80 0.23
C LEU A 299 -19.16 0.51 -0.05
N THR A 300 -20.45 0.44 -0.38
CA THR A 300 -21.32 1.61 -0.54
C THR A 300 -21.34 2.46 0.73
N ASN A 301 -21.48 1.84 1.91
CA ASN A 301 -21.45 2.54 3.20
C ASN A 301 -20.08 3.17 3.48
N GLU A 302 -18.96 2.47 3.20
CA GLU A 302 -17.62 3.01 3.38
C GLU A 302 -17.36 4.22 2.47
N ILE A 303 -17.72 4.12 1.19
CA ILE A 303 -17.54 5.21 0.22
C ILE A 303 -18.39 6.41 0.61
N SER A 304 -19.66 6.19 0.95
CA SER A 304 -20.60 7.27 1.34
C SER A 304 -20.12 8.06 2.54
N LYS A 305 -19.57 7.38 3.56
CA LYS A 305 -19.17 7.99 4.83
C LYS A 305 -17.75 8.57 4.81
N ALA A 306 -16.80 7.80 4.31
CA ALA A 306 -15.38 8.15 4.36
C ALA A 306 -14.89 8.89 3.12
N ARG A 307 -15.50 8.66 1.94
CA ARG A 307 -15.15 9.29 0.66
C ARG A 307 -13.65 9.21 0.35
N PRO A 308 -13.03 8.00 0.38
CA PRO A 308 -11.64 7.87 -0.04
C PRO A 308 -11.52 8.18 -1.55
N SER A 309 -10.36 8.65 -1.98
CA SER A 309 -10.07 8.78 -3.41
C SER A 309 -9.65 7.44 -4.03
N HIS A 310 -9.11 6.53 -3.21
CA HIS A 310 -8.63 5.24 -3.66
C HIS A 310 -8.79 4.16 -2.58
N ILE A 311 -9.21 2.95 -2.99
CA ILE A 311 -9.25 1.76 -2.14
C ILE A 311 -8.33 0.69 -2.74
N MET A 312 -7.37 0.22 -1.93
CA MET A 312 -6.44 -0.84 -2.27
C MET A 312 -6.91 -2.17 -1.68
N PHE A 313 -7.27 -3.14 -2.50
CA PHE A 313 -7.76 -4.44 -2.03
C PHE A 313 -6.64 -5.45 -1.82
N HIS A 314 -6.49 -5.92 -0.59
CA HIS A 314 -5.63 -7.05 -0.25
C HIS A 314 -6.42 -8.33 -0.40
N LEU A 315 -6.22 -9.03 -1.52
CA LEU A 315 -7.02 -10.16 -1.96
C LEU A 315 -6.43 -11.51 -1.53
N GLN A 316 -5.10 -11.67 -1.61
CA GLN A 316 -4.41 -12.88 -1.22
C GLN A 316 -3.58 -12.62 0.05
N VAL A 317 -3.97 -13.21 1.18
CA VAL A 317 -3.39 -12.96 2.50
C VAL A 317 -2.84 -14.26 3.09
N GLY A 318 -1.56 -14.28 3.45
CA GLY A 318 -0.93 -15.43 4.11
C GLY A 318 -1.09 -16.72 3.31
N GLY A 319 -1.82 -17.68 3.86
CA GLY A 319 -2.13 -18.97 3.23
C GLY A 319 -3.45 -19.01 2.46
N SER A 320 -4.10 -17.86 2.18
CA SER A 320 -5.39 -17.85 1.49
C SER A 320 -5.27 -18.28 0.01
N SER A 321 -6.38 -18.75 -0.53
CA SER A 321 -6.43 -19.31 -1.89
C SER A 321 -6.14 -18.26 -2.97
N TYR A 322 -5.17 -18.55 -3.83
CA TYR A 322 -4.89 -17.77 -5.03
C TYR A 322 -6.10 -17.73 -5.99
N GLN A 323 -6.79 -18.87 -6.18
CA GLN A 323 -7.97 -18.93 -7.06
C GLN A 323 -9.11 -18.07 -6.53
N LEU A 324 -9.28 -18.01 -5.22
CA LEU A 324 -10.29 -17.16 -4.59
C LEU A 324 -9.94 -15.67 -4.76
N ALA A 325 -8.66 -15.32 -4.73
CA ALA A 325 -8.21 -13.95 -5.02
C ALA A 325 -8.52 -13.55 -6.46
N LEU A 326 -8.25 -14.41 -7.45
CA LEU A 326 -8.60 -14.16 -8.86
C LEU A 326 -10.11 -13.99 -9.04
N LYS A 327 -10.90 -14.93 -8.50
CA LYS A 327 -12.37 -14.85 -8.52
C LYS A 327 -12.87 -13.54 -7.90
N SER A 328 -12.25 -13.09 -6.81
CA SER A 328 -12.63 -11.84 -6.14
C SER A 328 -12.36 -10.60 -7.01
N ILE A 329 -11.28 -10.58 -7.80
CA ILE A 329 -11.00 -9.51 -8.78
C ILE A 329 -12.10 -9.47 -9.84
N GLU A 330 -12.44 -10.62 -10.42
CA GLU A 330 -13.46 -10.73 -11.47
C GLU A 330 -14.83 -10.31 -10.97
N LEU A 331 -15.29 -10.84 -9.83
CA LEU A 331 -16.59 -10.52 -9.24
C LEU A 331 -16.69 -9.08 -8.75
N PHE A 332 -15.58 -8.51 -8.28
CA PHE A 332 -15.55 -7.09 -7.94
C PHE A 332 -15.87 -6.23 -9.16
N ALA A 333 -15.19 -6.47 -10.28
CA ALA A 333 -15.36 -5.68 -11.50
C ALA A 333 -16.72 -5.91 -12.18
N SER A 334 -17.15 -7.18 -12.27
CA SER A 334 -18.36 -7.55 -13.04
C SER A 334 -19.67 -7.36 -12.26
N GLU A 335 -19.65 -7.44 -10.93
CA GLU A 335 -20.86 -7.45 -10.13
C GLU A 335 -20.86 -6.39 -9.00
N ILE A 336 -19.81 -6.34 -8.17
CA ILE A 336 -19.83 -5.47 -6.98
C ILE A 336 -19.76 -3.99 -7.39
N LYS A 337 -18.80 -3.60 -8.24
CA LYS A 337 -18.65 -2.21 -8.69
C LYS A 337 -19.96 -1.69 -9.34
N PRO A 338 -20.61 -2.41 -10.27
CA PRO A 338 -21.89 -1.99 -10.82
C PRO A 338 -23.03 -1.83 -9.78
N LEU A 339 -23.08 -2.69 -8.75
CA LEU A 339 -24.06 -2.56 -7.68
C LEU A 339 -23.81 -1.31 -6.83
N VAL A 340 -22.55 -0.99 -6.53
CA VAL A 340 -22.18 0.23 -5.82
C VAL A 340 -22.52 1.47 -6.64
N GLU A 341 -22.20 1.48 -7.93
CA GLU A 341 -22.52 2.58 -8.86
C GLU A 341 -24.03 2.80 -9.06
N LYS A 342 -24.82 1.74 -8.97
CA LYS A 342 -26.27 1.85 -9.01
C LYS A 342 -26.84 2.67 -7.84
N VAL A 343 -26.16 2.65 -6.69
CA VAL A 343 -26.58 3.39 -5.48
C VAL A 343 -25.96 4.78 -5.42
N LEU A 344 -24.67 4.90 -5.73
CA LEU A 344 -23.90 6.13 -5.54
C LEU A 344 -23.80 7.00 -6.80
N GLY A 345 -24.12 6.47 -7.96
CA GLY A 345 -23.77 7.06 -9.26
C GLY A 345 -22.37 6.66 -9.71
N PRO A 346 -21.88 7.21 -10.83
CA PRO A 346 -20.57 6.89 -11.37
C PRO A 346 -19.48 7.16 -10.34
N LEU A 347 -18.68 6.15 -10.01
CA LEU A 347 -17.64 6.26 -8.97
C LEU A 347 -16.50 7.18 -9.37
N GLU A 348 -16.32 7.44 -10.65
CA GLU A 348 -15.36 8.43 -11.17
C GLU A 348 -15.64 9.85 -10.65
N GLU A 349 -16.88 10.15 -10.30
CA GLU A 349 -17.29 11.43 -9.71
C GLU A 349 -17.05 11.50 -8.19
N PHE A 350 -16.71 10.36 -7.55
CA PHE A 350 -16.43 10.29 -6.12
C PHE A 350 -14.93 10.43 -5.84
N GLY A 351 -14.60 11.33 -4.94
CA GLY A 351 -13.22 11.64 -4.58
C GLY A 351 -12.53 12.56 -5.60
N ILE A 352 -11.34 12.98 -5.27
CA ILE A 352 -10.49 13.76 -6.18
C ILE A 352 -9.63 12.77 -6.95
N SER A 353 -9.62 12.87 -8.28
CA SER A 353 -8.69 12.11 -9.09
C SER A 353 -7.29 12.66 -8.89
N THR A 354 -6.44 11.91 -8.18
CA THR A 354 -5.01 12.19 -8.08
C THR A 354 -4.25 11.65 -9.28
N ILE A 355 -4.90 10.84 -10.13
CA ILE A 355 -4.28 10.10 -11.24
C ILE A 355 -4.28 10.88 -12.56
N GLU A 356 -5.03 11.96 -12.66
CA GLU A 356 -5.20 12.75 -13.89
C GLU A 356 -4.41 14.08 -13.94
N LYS A 357 -3.40 14.24 -13.11
CA LYS A 357 -2.58 15.48 -13.14
C LYS A 357 -1.24 15.25 -13.80
#